data_8db033c60f348bbf7100345551e84b32
#
_entry.id   8db033c60f348bbf7100345551e84b32
#
_cell.length_a   1.000
_cell.length_b   1.000
_cell.length_c   1.000
_cell.angle_alpha   90.00
_cell.angle_beta   90.00
_cell.angle_gamma   90.00
#
_symmetry.space_group_name_H-M   'P 1'
#
loop_
_entity.id
_entity.type
_entity.pdbx_description
1 polymer ?
#
loop_
_entity_poly.entity_id
_entity_poly.type
_entity_poly.pdbx_seq_one_letter_code
_entity_poly.pdbx_strand_id
1 'polypeptide(L)'
;MHRLPGKLQCEPAFQGEKFKLLPAWQRFIFMAAMGASATPVQRGPQLLLLLVALLVVAITWIKGSLGPGDLLDQLARRSIPLNQALENGKPSLVEFYADWCEACKSMAPAMVALEKQHPDINLVMLNVDNPTWQAELQRWQVNGIPHLQLFDSNGKSVGQSVGLRQSSELQSLASSLSAGTPLPQLAGVGAVSSLSNESQPLQETSTAGPRSHA
;
A
#
# COMPACT_ATOMS: atom_id res chain seq x y z
N MET A 1 24.68 31.09 81.99
CA MET A 1 24.76 29.64 82.28
C MET A 1 23.75 28.91 81.44
N HIS A 2 24.22 28.21 80.41
CA HIS A 2 23.84 26.87 80.05
C HIS A 2 24.50 26.56 78.71
N ARG A 3 25.41 25.59 78.73
CA ARG A 3 26.14 25.03 77.56
C ARG A 3 25.20 24.17 76.75
N LEU A 4 25.33 24.30 75.46
CA LEU A 4 24.78 23.34 74.51
C LEU A 4 25.85 22.23 74.19
N PRO A 5 25.51 20.93 74.16
CA PRO A 5 26.40 19.88 73.81
C PRO A 5 26.24 19.46 72.35
N GLY A 6 27.43 19.24 71.73
CA GLY A 6 27.71 18.05 70.90
C GLY A 6 27.03 17.88 69.53
N LYS A 7 27.73 18.28 68.49
CA LYS A 7 27.55 17.74 67.18
C LYS A 7 28.07 16.29 67.12
N LEU A 8 27.17 15.33 66.97
CA LEU A 8 27.48 13.97 66.57
C LEU A 8 27.81 13.93 65.04
N GLN A 9 29.06 13.81 64.70
CA GLN A 9 29.49 13.44 63.38
C GLN A 9 29.30 11.92 63.21
N CYS A 10 28.35 11.50 62.41
CA CYS A 10 28.30 10.15 61.87
C CYS A 10 29.13 10.11 60.58
N GLU A 11 30.38 9.68 60.71
CA GLU A 11 31.12 9.21 59.56
C GLU A 11 30.62 7.80 59.19
N PRO A 12 30.23 7.55 57.93
CA PRO A 12 30.04 6.18 57.48
C PRO A 12 31.42 5.62 57.11
N ALA A 13 31.93 4.75 57.96
CA ALA A 13 33.07 3.89 57.63
C ALA A 13 32.68 2.96 56.50
N PHE A 14 33.00 3.36 55.30
CA PHE A 14 32.87 2.51 54.11
C PHE A 14 34.00 1.50 54.10
N GLN A 15 33.69 0.27 54.57
CA GLN A 15 34.64 -0.85 54.59
C GLN A 15 34.96 -1.28 53.14
N GLY A 16 36.16 -0.91 52.70
CA GLY A 16 36.70 -1.20 51.33
C GLY A 16 37.06 -2.68 51.05
N GLU A 17 36.68 -3.62 51.90
CA GLU A 17 37.07 -5.03 51.70
C GLU A 17 36.12 -5.85 50.86
N LYS A 18 34.87 -5.46 50.70
CA LYS A 18 33.89 -6.22 49.89
C LYS A 18 34.00 -5.97 48.38
N PHE A 19 34.79 -4.99 47.96
CA PHE A 19 34.94 -4.63 46.53
C PHE A 19 35.86 -5.58 45.75
N LYS A 20 36.67 -6.41 46.44
CA LYS A 20 37.61 -7.34 45.81
C LYS A 20 37.00 -8.65 45.35
N LEU A 21 35.79 -8.97 45.74
CA LEU A 21 35.16 -10.27 45.50
C LEU A 21 34.11 -10.25 44.34
N LEU A 22 33.92 -9.10 43.68
CA LEU A 22 32.98 -9.02 42.59
C LEU A 22 33.65 -9.44 41.26
N PRO A 23 32.98 -10.24 40.44
CA PRO A 23 33.51 -10.65 39.12
C PRO A 23 33.76 -9.44 38.20
N ALA A 24 34.76 -9.56 37.31
CA ALA A 24 35.27 -8.45 36.51
C ALA A 24 34.18 -7.67 35.73
N TRP A 25 33.14 -8.33 35.28
CA TRP A 25 32.04 -7.68 34.58
C TRP A 25 31.16 -6.78 35.47
N GLN A 26 31.00 -7.09 36.76
CA GLN A 26 30.27 -6.22 37.69
C GLN A 26 31.05 -4.95 38.05
N ARG A 27 32.42 -4.99 37.99
CA ARG A 27 33.24 -3.78 38.19
C ARG A 27 33.09 -2.79 37.04
N PHE A 28 32.90 -3.29 35.80
CA PHE A 28 32.65 -2.44 34.63
C PHE A 28 31.31 -1.70 34.71
N ILE A 29 30.26 -2.36 35.20
CA ILE A 29 28.94 -1.73 35.35
C ILE A 29 28.94 -0.63 36.40
N PHE A 30 29.68 -0.85 37.53
CA PHE A 30 29.81 0.13 38.60
C PHE A 30 30.66 1.35 38.24
N MET A 31 31.71 1.13 37.42
CA MET A 31 32.53 2.23 36.90
C MET A 31 31.80 3.08 35.86
N ALA A 32 30.95 2.47 35.06
CA ALA A 32 30.13 3.18 34.09
C ALA A 32 29.03 4.04 34.75
N ALA A 33 28.59 3.65 35.93
CA ALA A 33 27.56 4.41 36.68
C ALA A 33 28.08 5.64 37.44
N MET A 34 29.37 5.68 37.75
CA MET A 34 30.01 6.82 38.44
C MET A 34 30.54 7.93 37.53
N GLY A 35 30.57 7.71 36.21
CA GLY A 35 31.03 8.68 35.23
C GLY A 35 29.99 9.63 34.66
N ALA A 36 28.76 9.57 35.10
CA ALA A 36 27.74 10.52 34.65
C ALA A 36 27.91 11.85 35.40
N SER A 37 28.89 12.64 35.01
CA SER A 37 28.90 14.07 35.31
C SER A 37 27.64 14.68 34.71
N ALA A 38 26.72 15.09 35.61
CA ALA A 38 25.55 15.85 35.25
C ALA A 38 25.99 17.21 34.70
N THR A 39 26.25 17.28 33.40
CA THR A 39 26.35 18.55 32.71
C THR A 39 24.99 19.22 32.81
N PRO A 40 24.92 20.53 33.09
CA PRO A 40 23.64 21.23 33.12
C PRO A 40 23.02 21.12 31.70
N VAL A 41 21.95 20.34 31.64
CA VAL A 41 21.20 20.10 30.42
C VAL A 41 20.71 21.44 29.88
N GLN A 42 21.31 21.93 28.82
CA GLN A 42 20.78 23.05 28.04
C GLN A 42 19.44 22.60 27.44
N ARG A 43 18.35 22.94 28.12
CA ARG A 43 16.99 22.50 27.78
C ARG A 43 16.50 22.99 26.40
N GLY A 44 17.13 24.04 25.85
CA GLY A 44 16.73 24.61 24.57
C GLY A 44 16.99 23.72 23.35
N PRO A 45 18.24 23.25 23.09
CA PRO A 45 18.51 22.42 21.90
C PRO A 45 17.88 21.03 21.98
N GLN A 46 17.72 20.48 23.20
CA GLN A 46 17.06 19.16 23.36
C GLN A 46 15.56 19.22 23.08
N LEU A 47 14.88 20.29 23.48
CA LEU A 47 13.47 20.49 23.16
C LEU A 47 13.25 20.63 21.65
N LEU A 48 14.14 21.35 20.96
CA LEU A 48 14.12 21.48 19.52
C LEU A 48 14.33 20.13 18.82
N LEU A 49 15.30 19.33 19.26
CA LEU A 49 15.55 17.99 18.72
C LEU A 49 14.35 17.04 18.92
N LEU A 50 13.72 17.09 20.09
CA LEU A 50 12.49 16.32 20.37
C LEU A 50 11.34 16.75 19.47
N LEU A 51 11.15 18.07 19.26
CA LEU A 51 10.11 18.58 18.36
C LEU A 51 10.37 18.14 16.90
N VAL A 52 11.62 18.22 16.44
CA VAL A 52 12.00 17.76 15.09
C VAL A 52 11.79 16.25 14.97
N ALA A 53 12.19 15.45 15.97
CA ALA A 53 11.97 14.01 15.97
C ALA A 53 10.47 13.65 15.93
N LEU A 54 9.64 14.32 16.73
CA LEU A 54 8.19 14.15 16.73
C LEU A 54 7.59 14.55 15.36
N LEU A 55 8.07 15.63 14.78
CA LEU A 55 7.61 16.10 13.47
C LEU A 55 7.99 15.10 12.36
N VAL A 56 9.21 14.55 12.38
CA VAL A 56 9.63 13.49 11.44
C VAL A 56 8.79 12.23 11.63
N VAL A 57 8.55 11.81 12.87
CA VAL A 57 7.67 10.66 13.17
C VAL A 57 6.24 10.93 12.67
N ALA A 58 5.70 12.11 12.90
CA ALA A 58 4.36 12.48 12.43
C ALA A 58 4.29 12.48 10.90
N ILE A 59 5.29 13.03 10.20
CA ILE A 59 5.35 13.04 8.73
C ILE A 59 5.48 11.61 8.18
N THR A 60 6.30 10.75 8.80
CA THR A 60 6.44 9.34 8.39
C THR A 60 5.16 8.55 8.65
N TRP A 61 4.47 8.81 9.74
CA TRP A 61 3.15 8.23 10.03
C TRP A 61 2.10 8.64 8.99
N ILE A 62 2.00 9.93 8.67
CA ILE A 62 1.05 10.46 7.68
C ILE A 62 1.36 9.88 6.27
N LYS A 63 2.63 9.78 5.89
CA LYS A 63 3.03 9.20 4.60
C LYS A 63 2.95 7.68 4.55
N GLY A 64 3.15 7.00 5.68
CA GLY A 64 3.08 5.54 5.78
C GLY A 64 1.65 4.98 5.91
N SER A 65 0.65 5.84 6.12
CA SER A 65 -0.75 5.41 6.30
C SER A 65 -1.50 5.11 5.00
N LEU A 66 -0.90 5.40 3.83
CA LEU A 66 -1.50 5.13 2.53
C LEU A 66 -0.71 4.03 1.82
N GLY A 67 -0.96 2.78 2.17
CA GLY A 67 -0.48 1.62 1.42
C GLY A 67 -1.13 1.54 0.02
N PRO A 68 -0.53 0.79 -0.93
CA PRO A 68 -1.13 0.58 -2.25
C PRO A 68 -2.55 0.01 -2.21
N GLY A 69 -2.86 -0.82 -1.21
CA GLY A 69 -4.20 -1.34 -0.98
C GLY A 69 -5.19 -0.26 -0.56
N ASP A 70 -4.76 0.69 0.29
CA ASP A 70 -5.60 1.82 0.69
C ASP A 70 -5.92 2.75 -0.47
N LEU A 71 -4.98 2.91 -1.43
CA LEU A 71 -5.22 3.70 -2.63
C LEU A 71 -6.24 3.04 -3.56
N LEU A 72 -6.17 1.72 -3.72
CA LEU A 72 -7.12 0.94 -4.52
C LEU A 72 -8.54 1.06 -3.95
N ASP A 73 -8.69 0.90 -2.63
CA ASP A 73 -9.95 1.07 -1.92
C ASP A 73 -10.48 2.52 -2.03
N GLN A 74 -9.62 3.53 -1.95
CA GLN A 74 -10.02 4.92 -2.17
C GLN A 74 -10.51 5.19 -3.60
N LEU A 75 -9.86 4.62 -4.61
CA LEU A 75 -10.31 4.71 -6.01
C LEU A 75 -11.69 4.07 -6.16
N ALA A 76 -11.88 2.88 -5.59
CA ALA A 76 -13.15 2.16 -5.63
C ALA A 76 -14.29 2.95 -4.96
N ARG A 77 -14.04 3.57 -3.81
CA ARG A 77 -15.05 4.39 -3.11
C ARG A 77 -15.43 5.66 -3.85
N ARG A 78 -14.53 6.22 -4.67
CA ARG A 78 -14.81 7.43 -5.48
C ARG A 78 -15.38 7.12 -6.84
N SER A 79 -15.33 5.85 -7.24
CA SER A 79 -15.82 5.37 -8.52
C SER A 79 -17.31 5.68 -8.68
N ILE A 80 -17.66 6.23 -9.83
CA ILE A 80 -19.08 6.41 -10.18
C ILE A 80 -19.67 5.10 -10.72
N PRO A 81 -20.98 4.90 -10.67
CA PRO A 81 -21.62 3.73 -11.24
C PRO A 81 -21.35 3.59 -12.75
N LEU A 82 -21.12 2.36 -13.21
CA LEU A 82 -20.78 2.06 -14.60
C LEU A 82 -21.80 2.63 -15.61
N ASN A 83 -23.08 2.43 -15.37
CA ASN A 83 -24.13 2.96 -16.25
C ASN A 83 -24.07 4.49 -16.36
N GLN A 84 -23.86 5.19 -15.24
CA GLN A 84 -23.69 6.64 -15.22
C GLN A 84 -22.44 7.08 -16.01
N ALA A 85 -21.33 6.33 -15.87
CA ALA A 85 -20.10 6.63 -16.60
C ALA A 85 -20.28 6.49 -18.11
N LEU A 86 -21.00 5.46 -18.56
CA LEU A 86 -21.19 5.20 -19.98
C LEU A 86 -22.24 6.11 -20.66
N GLU A 87 -23.08 6.80 -19.87
CA GLU A 87 -24.17 7.65 -20.37
C GLU A 87 -23.92 9.16 -20.20
N ASN A 88 -22.88 9.57 -19.47
CA ASN A 88 -22.65 10.98 -19.12
C ASN A 88 -21.91 11.80 -20.20
N GLY A 89 -21.60 11.20 -21.34
CA GLY A 89 -20.94 11.89 -22.45
C GLY A 89 -19.44 12.09 -22.31
N LYS A 90 -18.81 11.48 -21.28
CA LYS A 90 -17.36 11.47 -21.10
C LYS A 90 -16.78 10.11 -21.45
N PRO A 91 -15.57 10.07 -22.02
CA PRO A 91 -14.87 8.81 -22.16
C PRO A 91 -14.65 8.16 -20.80
N SER A 92 -14.57 6.83 -20.77
CA SER A 92 -14.48 6.07 -19.53
C SER A 92 -13.36 5.02 -19.58
N LEU A 93 -12.56 4.95 -18.52
CA LEU A 93 -11.61 3.90 -18.27
C LEU A 93 -12.13 3.06 -17.10
N VAL A 94 -12.46 1.81 -17.37
CA VAL A 94 -13.00 0.86 -16.41
C VAL A 94 -11.90 -0.13 -16.04
N GLU A 95 -11.56 -0.22 -14.76
CA GLU A 95 -10.63 -1.22 -14.23
C GLU A 95 -11.39 -2.34 -13.53
N PHE A 96 -11.18 -3.57 -13.98
CA PHE A 96 -11.53 -4.77 -13.23
C PHE A 96 -10.38 -5.13 -12.30
N TYR A 97 -10.66 -5.20 -11.02
CA TYR A 97 -9.69 -5.38 -9.95
C TYR A 97 -10.19 -6.33 -8.86
N ALA A 98 -9.31 -6.71 -7.94
CA ALA A 98 -9.66 -7.34 -6.67
C ALA A 98 -8.73 -6.88 -5.55
N ASP A 99 -9.19 -6.99 -4.30
CA ASP A 99 -8.40 -6.57 -3.13
C ASP A 99 -7.16 -7.47 -2.89
N TRP A 100 -7.19 -8.70 -3.38
CA TRP A 100 -6.08 -9.65 -3.33
C TRP A 100 -5.09 -9.51 -4.51
N CYS A 101 -5.39 -8.66 -5.51
CA CYS A 101 -4.58 -8.51 -6.74
C CYS A 101 -3.38 -7.59 -6.49
N GLU A 102 -2.19 -8.15 -6.34
CA GLU A 102 -0.95 -7.37 -6.11
C GLU A 102 -0.57 -6.46 -7.30
N ALA A 103 -0.86 -6.91 -8.54
CA ALA A 103 -0.65 -6.08 -9.73
C ALA A 103 -1.57 -4.85 -9.75
N CYS A 104 -2.85 -5.01 -9.32
CA CYS A 104 -3.80 -3.90 -9.19
C CYS A 104 -3.35 -2.91 -8.10
N LYS A 105 -2.91 -3.40 -6.94
CA LYS A 105 -2.35 -2.56 -5.88
C LYS A 105 -1.12 -1.79 -6.36
N SER A 106 -0.24 -2.44 -7.10
CA SER A 106 0.95 -1.80 -7.67
C SER A 106 0.62 -0.72 -8.69
N MET A 107 -0.50 -0.86 -9.41
CA MET A 107 -0.99 0.10 -10.41
C MET A 107 -1.75 1.29 -9.77
N ALA A 108 -2.34 1.12 -8.58
CA ALA A 108 -3.19 2.10 -7.93
C ALA A 108 -2.58 3.51 -7.82
N PRO A 109 -1.29 3.72 -7.48
CA PRO A 109 -0.71 5.07 -7.46
C PRO A 109 -0.75 5.77 -8.82
N ALA A 110 -0.53 5.02 -9.92
CA ALA A 110 -0.59 5.54 -11.27
C ALA A 110 -2.03 5.86 -11.70
N MET A 111 -3.01 5.07 -11.26
CA MET A 111 -4.44 5.33 -11.47
C MET A 111 -4.92 6.57 -10.72
N VAL A 112 -4.46 6.80 -9.48
CA VAL A 112 -4.73 8.05 -8.73
C VAL A 112 -4.13 9.27 -9.46
N ALA A 113 -2.93 9.14 -10.03
CA ALA A 113 -2.32 10.20 -10.81
C ALA A 113 -3.10 10.49 -12.11
N LEU A 114 -3.55 9.43 -12.80
CA LEU A 114 -4.38 9.51 -13.99
C LEU A 114 -5.71 10.23 -13.71
N GLU A 115 -6.44 9.83 -12.66
CA GLU A 115 -7.70 10.48 -12.25
C GLU A 115 -7.54 12.01 -12.06
N LYS A 116 -6.41 12.43 -11.46
CA LYS A 116 -6.13 13.85 -11.22
C LYS A 116 -5.75 14.61 -12.49
N GLN A 117 -5.04 13.96 -13.40
CA GLN A 117 -4.51 14.58 -14.62
C GLN A 117 -5.54 14.61 -15.76
N HIS A 118 -6.51 13.68 -15.73
CA HIS A 118 -7.55 13.56 -16.76
C HIS A 118 -8.97 13.62 -16.12
N PRO A 119 -9.38 14.78 -15.58
CA PRO A 119 -10.71 14.96 -14.98
C PRO A 119 -11.86 14.90 -15.99
N ASP A 120 -11.53 14.92 -17.27
CA ASP A 120 -12.43 14.73 -18.41
C ASP A 120 -12.75 13.27 -18.72
N ILE A 121 -12.04 12.31 -18.09
CA ILE A 121 -12.28 10.88 -18.19
C ILE A 121 -12.94 10.36 -16.91
N ASN A 122 -13.93 9.50 -17.05
CA ASN A 122 -14.45 8.74 -15.92
C ASN A 122 -13.49 7.58 -15.57
N LEU A 123 -13.10 7.47 -14.32
CA LEU A 123 -12.44 6.28 -13.79
C LEU A 123 -13.45 5.43 -13.03
N VAL A 124 -13.68 4.19 -13.48
CA VAL A 124 -14.64 3.25 -12.90
C VAL A 124 -13.89 2.02 -12.40
N MET A 125 -14.17 1.62 -11.16
CA MET A 125 -13.53 0.49 -10.51
C MET A 125 -14.55 -0.61 -10.27
N LEU A 126 -14.36 -1.80 -10.86
CA LEU A 126 -15.25 -2.95 -10.73
C LEU A 126 -14.52 -4.11 -10.05
N ASN A 127 -14.91 -4.42 -8.82
CA ASN A 127 -14.34 -5.56 -8.10
C ASN A 127 -14.89 -6.87 -8.66
N VAL A 128 -14.02 -7.76 -9.15
CA VAL A 128 -14.39 -9.04 -9.78
C VAL A 128 -15.01 -10.05 -8.81
N ASP A 129 -14.77 -9.86 -7.49
CA ASP A 129 -15.37 -10.71 -6.45
C ASP A 129 -16.86 -10.32 -6.19
N ASN A 130 -17.30 -9.18 -6.71
CA ASN A 130 -18.69 -8.77 -6.59
C ASN A 130 -19.55 -9.47 -7.66
N PRO A 131 -20.50 -10.32 -7.27
CA PRO A 131 -21.35 -11.09 -8.21
C PRO A 131 -22.21 -10.19 -9.13
N THR A 132 -22.39 -8.93 -8.79
CA THR A 132 -23.12 -7.97 -9.63
C THR A 132 -22.48 -7.80 -11.00
N TRP A 133 -21.15 -7.96 -11.11
CA TRP A 133 -20.38 -7.73 -12.33
C TRP A 133 -20.13 -8.98 -13.19
N GLN A 134 -20.78 -10.09 -12.88
CA GLN A 134 -20.59 -11.34 -13.62
C GLN A 134 -20.96 -11.24 -15.12
N ALA A 135 -22.00 -10.49 -15.43
CA ALA A 135 -22.41 -10.25 -16.81
C ALA A 135 -21.34 -9.45 -17.59
N GLU A 136 -20.77 -8.43 -16.96
CA GLU A 136 -19.70 -7.59 -17.48
C GLU A 136 -18.40 -8.36 -17.66
N LEU A 137 -18.03 -9.19 -16.68
CA LEU A 137 -16.86 -10.07 -16.76
C LEU A 137 -16.94 -11.01 -17.98
N GLN A 138 -18.10 -11.61 -18.21
CA GLN A 138 -18.34 -12.48 -19.37
C GLN A 138 -18.36 -11.69 -20.68
N ARG A 139 -19.08 -10.56 -20.70
CA ARG A 139 -19.23 -9.70 -21.88
C ARG A 139 -17.91 -9.21 -22.42
N TRP A 140 -16.98 -8.82 -21.56
CA TRP A 140 -15.67 -8.29 -21.94
C TRP A 140 -14.55 -9.31 -21.79
N GLN A 141 -14.89 -10.58 -21.57
CA GLN A 141 -13.95 -11.71 -21.50
C GLN A 141 -12.80 -11.45 -20.52
N VAL A 142 -13.14 -10.99 -19.31
CA VAL A 142 -12.17 -10.69 -18.26
C VAL A 142 -11.68 -12.00 -17.66
N ASN A 143 -10.51 -12.46 -18.09
CA ASN A 143 -9.87 -13.71 -17.63
C ASN A 143 -8.68 -13.48 -16.70
N GLY A 144 -8.29 -12.23 -16.48
CA GLY A 144 -7.17 -11.85 -15.63
C GLY A 144 -7.23 -10.38 -15.28
N ILE A 145 -6.68 -10.01 -14.13
CA ILE A 145 -6.68 -8.65 -13.60
C ILE A 145 -5.26 -8.18 -13.26
N PRO A 146 -4.98 -6.86 -13.31
CA PRO A 146 -5.89 -5.78 -13.71
C PRO A 146 -6.31 -5.89 -15.17
N HIS A 147 -7.57 -5.61 -15.49
CA HIS A 147 -8.09 -5.52 -16.85
C HIS A 147 -8.72 -4.15 -17.04
N LEU A 148 -8.22 -3.41 -18.00
CA LEU A 148 -8.72 -2.09 -18.37
C LEU A 148 -9.59 -2.21 -19.60
N GLN A 149 -10.84 -1.75 -19.50
CA GLN A 149 -11.76 -1.61 -20.61
C GLN A 149 -11.98 -0.13 -20.90
N LEU A 150 -11.83 0.29 -22.13
CA LEU A 150 -11.89 1.69 -22.55
C LEU A 150 -13.12 1.97 -23.38
N PHE A 151 -13.82 3.07 -23.08
CA PHE A 151 -15.04 3.49 -23.75
C PHE A 151 -14.91 4.93 -24.21
N ASP A 152 -15.41 5.21 -25.42
CA ASP A 152 -15.52 6.57 -25.93
C ASP A 152 -16.64 7.36 -25.19
N SER A 153 -16.82 8.62 -25.57
CA SER A 153 -17.84 9.51 -24.99
C SER A 153 -19.28 9.07 -25.28
N ASN A 154 -19.48 8.11 -26.17
CA ASN A 154 -20.79 7.52 -26.46
C ASN A 154 -21.02 6.20 -25.71
N GLY A 155 -20.13 5.82 -24.81
CA GLY A 155 -20.19 4.56 -24.08
C GLY A 155 -19.86 3.33 -24.94
N LYS A 156 -19.29 3.53 -26.13
CA LYS A 156 -18.88 2.42 -27.01
C LYS A 156 -17.48 1.97 -26.62
N SER A 157 -17.27 0.66 -26.46
CA SER A 157 -15.96 0.08 -26.23
C SER A 157 -15.02 0.33 -27.43
N VAL A 158 -13.86 0.92 -27.15
CA VAL A 158 -12.84 1.27 -28.15
C VAL A 158 -11.54 0.49 -27.97
N GLY A 159 -11.39 -0.25 -26.87
CA GLY A 159 -10.22 -1.09 -26.64
C GLY A 159 -10.13 -1.66 -25.23
N GLN A 160 -9.13 -2.49 -25.03
CA GLN A 160 -8.84 -3.10 -23.74
C GLN A 160 -7.33 -3.24 -23.52
N SER A 161 -6.91 -3.35 -22.27
CA SER A 161 -5.53 -3.63 -21.91
C SER A 161 -5.50 -4.54 -20.68
N VAL A 162 -4.74 -5.62 -20.74
CA VAL A 162 -4.68 -6.63 -19.68
C VAL A 162 -3.31 -6.63 -19.02
N GLY A 163 -3.31 -6.73 -17.69
CA GLY A 163 -2.11 -6.78 -16.85
C GLY A 163 -1.60 -5.41 -16.42
N LEU A 164 -0.62 -5.44 -15.53
CA LEU A 164 0.02 -4.26 -14.96
C LEU A 164 0.55 -3.35 -16.06
N ARG A 165 0.21 -2.06 -15.99
CA ARG A 165 0.69 -1.01 -16.89
C ARG A 165 1.52 0.01 -16.14
N GLN A 166 2.58 0.48 -16.81
CA GLN A 166 3.41 1.56 -16.29
C GLN A 166 2.66 2.89 -16.36
N SER A 167 3.03 3.84 -15.49
CA SER A 167 2.39 5.14 -15.46
C SER A 167 2.37 5.86 -16.81
N SER A 168 3.47 5.77 -17.58
CA SER A 168 3.55 6.37 -18.92
C SER A 168 2.59 5.74 -19.93
N GLU A 169 2.37 4.42 -19.86
CA GLU A 169 1.41 3.70 -20.72
C GLU A 169 -0.03 4.12 -20.38
N LEU A 170 -0.35 4.20 -19.09
CA LEU A 170 -1.67 4.66 -18.62
C LEU A 170 -1.95 6.10 -19.04
N GLN A 171 -0.95 7.00 -18.94
CA GLN A 171 -1.08 8.37 -19.41
C GLN A 171 -1.30 8.45 -20.93
N SER A 172 -0.60 7.60 -21.70
CA SER A 172 -0.79 7.55 -23.15
C SER A 172 -2.18 7.04 -23.53
N LEU A 173 -2.69 6.02 -22.83
CA LEU A 173 -4.06 5.52 -23.02
C LEU A 173 -5.09 6.60 -22.68
N ALA A 174 -4.94 7.27 -21.54
CA ALA A 174 -5.85 8.32 -21.12
C ALA A 174 -5.83 9.52 -22.07
N SER A 175 -4.65 9.96 -22.50
CA SER A 175 -4.52 11.08 -23.45
C SER A 175 -5.19 10.78 -24.80
N SER A 176 -4.99 9.56 -25.33
CA SER A 176 -5.65 9.14 -26.56
C SER A 176 -7.16 9.01 -26.41
N LEU A 177 -7.60 8.49 -25.27
CA LEU A 177 -9.02 8.33 -24.95
C LEU A 177 -9.72 9.68 -24.82
N SER A 178 -9.10 10.62 -24.10
CA SER A 178 -9.56 12.01 -23.95
C SER A 178 -9.65 12.73 -25.30
N ALA A 179 -8.62 12.57 -26.15
CA ALA A 179 -8.57 13.19 -27.46
C ALA A 179 -9.46 12.53 -28.52
N GLY A 180 -10.06 11.36 -28.21
CA GLY A 180 -10.81 10.55 -29.19
C GLY A 180 -9.95 10.04 -30.34
N THR A 181 -8.64 9.90 -30.13
CA THR A 181 -7.69 9.38 -31.12
C THR A 181 -7.48 7.87 -30.96
N PRO A 182 -6.97 7.17 -31.98
CA PRO A 182 -6.67 5.75 -31.86
C PRO A 182 -5.78 5.44 -30.65
N LEU A 183 -6.15 4.39 -29.90
CA LEU A 183 -5.38 3.97 -28.72
C LEU A 183 -3.99 3.49 -29.12
N PRO A 184 -2.96 3.79 -28.32
CA PRO A 184 -1.61 3.29 -28.56
C PRO A 184 -1.57 1.77 -28.45
N GLN A 185 -0.78 1.14 -29.30
CA GLN A 185 -0.49 -0.28 -29.17
C GLN A 185 0.51 -0.49 -28.03
N LEU A 186 0.03 -1.11 -26.94
CA LEU A 186 0.89 -1.43 -25.81
C LEU A 186 1.60 -2.76 -26.03
N ALA A 187 2.86 -2.84 -25.62
CA ALA A 187 3.64 -4.06 -25.77
C ALA A 187 3.19 -5.12 -24.77
N GLY A 188 2.73 -6.26 -25.27
CA GLY A 188 2.48 -7.48 -24.50
C GLY A 188 1.39 -7.37 -23.41
N VAL A 189 1.31 -8.42 -22.61
CA VAL A 189 0.47 -8.50 -21.41
C VAL A 189 1.38 -8.27 -20.20
N GLY A 190 1.02 -7.32 -19.34
CA GLY A 190 1.73 -7.08 -18.09
C GLY A 190 1.53 -8.22 -17.08
N ALA A 191 2.06 -8.08 -15.86
CA ALA A 191 1.79 -9.04 -14.77
C ALA A 191 0.28 -9.10 -14.50
N VAL A 192 -0.28 -10.31 -14.50
CA VAL A 192 -1.70 -10.56 -14.28
C VAL A 192 -1.93 -11.57 -13.17
N SER A 193 -3.02 -11.38 -12.42
CA SER A 193 -3.61 -12.42 -11.58
C SER A 193 -4.75 -13.08 -12.38
N SER A 194 -4.64 -14.39 -12.64
CA SER A 194 -5.66 -15.13 -13.37
C SER A 194 -6.92 -15.29 -12.52
N LEU A 195 -8.07 -15.10 -13.13
CA LEU A 195 -9.34 -15.48 -12.52
C LEU A 195 -9.51 -16.98 -12.76
N SER A 196 -9.46 -17.78 -11.68
CA SER A 196 -9.85 -19.19 -11.78
C SER A 196 -11.34 -19.24 -12.08
N ASN A 197 -11.70 -19.80 -13.23
CA ASN A 197 -13.08 -20.08 -13.60
C ASN A 197 -13.62 -21.23 -12.73
N GLU A 198 -13.80 -20.99 -11.44
CA GLU A 198 -14.40 -21.97 -10.52
C GLU A 198 -15.91 -22.13 -10.74
N SER A 199 -16.43 -21.51 -11.80
CA SER A 199 -17.84 -21.60 -12.21
C SER A 199 -18.04 -22.36 -13.52
N GLN A 200 -17.00 -23.02 -14.07
CA GLN A 200 -17.25 -24.00 -15.13
C GLN A 200 -17.69 -25.31 -14.47
N PRO A 201 -18.89 -25.84 -14.78
CA PRO A 201 -19.22 -27.19 -14.40
C PRO A 201 -18.13 -28.10 -14.94
N LEU A 202 -17.59 -28.97 -14.10
CA LEU A 202 -16.63 -30.01 -14.44
C LEU A 202 -17.08 -30.66 -15.76
N GLN A 203 -16.45 -30.31 -16.86
CA GLN A 203 -16.47 -31.16 -18.04
C GLN A 203 -15.74 -32.44 -17.59
N GLU A 204 -16.56 -33.44 -17.27
CA GLU A 204 -16.09 -34.81 -17.12
C GLU A 204 -15.28 -35.14 -18.38
N THR A 205 -13.95 -35.15 -18.20
CA THR A 205 -13.08 -35.81 -19.16
C THR A 205 -13.38 -37.30 -19.06
N SER A 206 -14.39 -37.70 -19.81
CA SER A 206 -14.62 -39.09 -20.15
C SER A 206 -13.43 -39.58 -20.97
N THR A 207 -12.42 -40.05 -20.27
CA THR A 207 -11.30 -40.73 -20.89
C THR A 207 -11.11 -42.04 -20.19
N ALA A 208 -11.82 -43.05 -20.63
CA ALA A 208 -11.39 -44.45 -20.57
C ALA A 208 -12.33 -45.30 -21.43
N GLY A 209 -12.06 -45.34 -22.71
CA GLY A 209 -12.47 -46.48 -23.53
C GLY A 209 -11.64 -47.69 -23.10
N PRO A 210 -12.25 -48.92 -23.01
CA PRO A 210 -11.52 -50.10 -22.63
C PRO A 210 -10.52 -50.51 -23.71
N ARG A 211 -9.25 -50.68 -23.34
CA ARG A 211 -8.24 -51.29 -24.20
C ARG A 211 -8.57 -52.76 -24.36
N SER A 212 -9.04 -53.16 -25.53
CA SER A 212 -9.11 -54.56 -25.91
C SER A 212 -7.71 -55.05 -26.26
N HIS A 213 -7.19 -55.98 -25.51
CA HIS A 213 -6.06 -56.84 -25.91
C HIS A 213 -6.63 -58.01 -26.66
N ALA A 214 -6.24 -58.17 -27.94
CA ALA A 214 -6.23 -59.39 -28.68
C ALA A 214 -4.79 -59.66 -29.08
#